data_b062e830d7cd912a652eb9f5f8506558
#
_entry.id   b062e830d7cd912a652eb9f5f8506558
#
_cell.length_a   1.000
_cell.length_b   1.000
_cell.length_c   1.000
_cell.angle_alpha   90.00
_cell.angle_beta   90.00
_cell.angle_gamma   90.00
#
_symmetry.space_group_name_H-M   'P 1'
#
loop_
_entity.id
_entity.type
_entity.pdbx_description
1 polymer ?
#
loop_
_entity_poly.entity_id
_entity_poly.type
_entity_poly.pdbx_seq_one_letter_code
_entity_poly.pdbx_strand_id
1 'polypeptide(L)'
;KALRLMKQAEKFHRPVLCFVDTSGAYPGIGAEERGQGQAIAENLMEMMTLKTPVLTIVVGEGGSGGALALAVADEVWMMENSVYSAISPEGCASILWKDSSKAPQAAEALKLTAQDLFDLHVIERIIREPRAEDAAMFESLKLLIQRTFEKNLALTDEELTNARYERFRRIGADL
;
A
#
# COMPACT_ATOMS: atom_id res chain seq x y z
N LYS A 1 10.08 -11.86 -7.17
CA LYS A 1 10.79 -10.89 -8.04
C LYS A 1 10.85 -9.51 -7.37
N ALA A 2 9.75 -8.96 -6.83
CA ALA A 2 9.72 -7.66 -6.16
C ALA A 2 10.76 -7.59 -5.03
N LEU A 3 10.74 -8.52 -4.09
CA LEU A 3 11.70 -8.57 -2.98
C LEU A 3 13.17 -8.53 -3.44
N ARG A 4 13.50 -9.27 -4.49
CA ARG A 4 14.86 -9.25 -5.04
C ARG A 4 15.26 -7.87 -5.53
N LEU A 5 14.33 -7.12 -6.15
CA LEU A 5 14.60 -5.75 -6.61
C LEU A 5 14.71 -4.79 -5.42
N MET A 6 13.89 -4.96 -4.39
CA MET A 6 13.94 -4.15 -3.16
C MET A 6 15.28 -4.35 -2.42
N LYS A 7 15.73 -5.61 -2.27
CA LYS A 7 17.05 -5.92 -1.69
C LYS A 7 18.20 -5.36 -2.53
N GLN A 8 18.05 -5.34 -3.84
CA GLN A 8 19.04 -4.73 -4.71
C GLN A 8 19.05 -3.20 -4.58
N ALA A 9 17.87 -2.57 -4.45
CA ALA A 9 17.73 -1.15 -4.18
C ALA A 9 18.39 -0.77 -2.85
N GLU A 10 18.13 -1.52 -1.78
CA GLU A 10 18.77 -1.38 -0.47
C GLU A 10 20.30 -1.42 -0.59
N LYS A 11 20.84 -2.44 -1.25
CA LYS A 11 22.28 -2.62 -1.47
C LYS A 11 22.94 -1.41 -2.15
N PHE A 12 22.23 -0.75 -3.04
CA PHE A 12 22.73 0.39 -3.81
C PHE A 12 22.21 1.75 -3.29
N HIS A 13 21.63 1.79 -2.10
CA HIS A 13 21.06 2.98 -1.47
C HIS A 13 20.10 3.74 -2.40
N ARG A 14 19.23 2.99 -3.07
CA ARG A 14 18.18 3.54 -3.95
C ARG A 14 16.83 3.45 -3.28
N PRO A 15 16.04 4.53 -3.26
CA PRO A 15 14.67 4.46 -2.76
C PRO A 15 13.81 3.55 -3.65
N VAL A 16 12.77 2.98 -3.05
CA VAL A 16 11.81 2.09 -3.72
C VAL A 16 10.49 2.81 -3.89
N LEU A 17 9.99 2.88 -5.12
CA LEU A 17 8.65 3.34 -5.43
C LEU A 17 7.82 2.15 -5.90
N CYS A 18 6.70 1.88 -5.20
CA CYS A 18 5.73 0.87 -5.57
C CYS A 18 4.45 1.52 -6.09
N PHE A 19 3.96 1.05 -7.23
CA PHE A 19 2.61 1.34 -7.69
C PHE A 19 1.76 0.09 -7.48
N VAL A 20 0.59 0.26 -6.87
CA VAL A 20 -0.34 -0.82 -6.57
C VAL A 20 -1.62 -0.63 -7.35
N ASP A 21 -1.94 -1.64 -8.16
CA ASP A 21 -3.21 -1.79 -8.85
C ASP A 21 -3.50 -3.29 -8.98
N THR A 22 -4.14 -3.85 -7.98
CA THR A 22 -4.47 -5.27 -7.92
C THR A 22 -5.69 -5.52 -7.05
N SER A 23 -6.60 -6.36 -7.51
CA SER A 23 -7.75 -6.83 -6.72
C SER A 23 -7.35 -7.79 -5.58
N GLY A 24 -6.09 -8.22 -5.55
CA GLY A 24 -5.54 -9.15 -4.56
C GLY A 24 -4.66 -10.22 -5.16
N ALA A 25 -4.20 -11.13 -4.31
CA ALA A 25 -3.47 -12.31 -4.76
C ALA A 25 -4.40 -13.24 -5.54
N TYR A 26 -3.94 -13.80 -6.66
CA TYR A 26 -4.74 -14.72 -7.49
C TYR A 26 -5.10 -16.01 -6.72
N PRO A 27 -6.40 -16.32 -6.51
CA PRO A 27 -6.83 -17.45 -5.68
C PRO A 27 -6.88 -18.76 -6.49
N GLY A 28 -5.77 -19.15 -7.11
CA GLY A 28 -5.69 -20.32 -7.95
C GLY A 28 -4.75 -21.38 -7.39
N ILE A 29 -5.07 -22.66 -7.56
CA ILE A 29 -4.26 -23.81 -7.10
C ILE A 29 -2.82 -23.67 -7.59
N GLY A 30 -2.59 -23.34 -8.85
CA GLY A 30 -1.26 -23.19 -9.38
C GLY A 30 -0.46 -21.99 -8.84
N ALA A 31 -1.10 -20.99 -8.22
CA ALA A 31 -0.44 -19.94 -7.50
C ALA A 31 -0.03 -20.40 -6.10
N GLU A 32 -0.92 -21.14 -5.41
CA GLU A 32 -0.64 -21.72 -4.10
C GLU A 32 0.50 -22.74 -4.18
N GLU A 33 0.46 -23.66 -5.14
CA GLU A 33 1.54 -24.64 -5.38
C GLU A 33 2.90 -23.99 -5.64
N ARG A 34 2.93 -22.76 -6.21
CA ARG A 34 4.15 -21.99 -6.45
C ARG A 34 4.55 -21.08 -5.31
N GLY A 35 3.87 -21.19 -4.17
CA GLY A 35 4.24 -20.47 -2.95
C GLY A 35 3.87 -19.00 -2.93
N GLN A 36 2.74 -18.62 -3.54
CA GLN A 36 2.30 -17.22 -3.55
C GLN A 36 2.09 -16.66 -2.13
N GLY A 37 1.45 -17.41 -1.23
CA GLY A 37 1.27 -16.99 0.16
C GLY A 37 2.59 -16.76 0.88
N GLN A 38 3.55 -17.69 0.69
CA GLN A 38 4.91 -17.55 1.23
C GLN A 38 5.62 -16.31 0.69
N ALA A 39 5.52 -16.04 -0.61
CA ALA A 39 6.13 -14.87 -1.24
C ALA A 39 5.56 -13.55 -0.71
N ILE A 40 4.25 -13.50 -0.43
CA ILE A 40 3.60 -12.35 0.23
C ILE A 40 4.16 -12.18 1.64
N ALA A 41 4.17 -13.25 2.44
CA ALA A 41 4.66 -13.21 3.82
C ALA A 41 6.12 -12.76 3.91
N GLU A 42 6.99 -13.27 3.04
CA GLU A 42 8.39 -12.84 2.95
C GLU A 42 8.52 -11.37 2.60
N ASN A 43 7.71 -10.86 1.65
CA ASN A 43 7.72 -9.43 1.32
C ASN A 43 7.34 -8.57 2.53
N LEU A 44 6.29 -8.95 3.27
CA LEU A 44 5.84 -8.20 4.45
C LEU A 44 6.95 -8.09 5.50
N MET A 45 7.59 -9.21 5.82
CA MET A 45 8.66 -9.26 6.82
C MET A 45 9.89 -8.45 6.38
N GLU A 46 10.31 -8.65 5.16
CA GLU A 46 11.54 -8.02 4.65
C GLU A 46 11.37 -6.52 4.41
N MET A 47 10.21 -6.08 3.92
CA MET A 47 9.93 -4.66 3.73
C MET A 47 9.93 -3.89 5.04
N MET A 48 9.50 -4.49 6.15
CA MET A 48 9.52 -3.86 7.46
C MET A 48 10.94 -3.45 7.89
N THR A 49 11.94 -4.23 7.50
CA THR A 49 13.33 -4.05 7.90
C THR A 49 14.24 -3.46 6.81
N LEU A 50 13.68 -3.11 5.64
CA LEU A 50 14.46 -2.48 4.57
C LEU A 50 15.07 -1.15 5.01
N LYS A 51 16.38 -1.04 4.81
CA LYS A 51 17.19 0.14 5.16
C LYS A 51 17.28 1.15 4.01
N THR A 52 16.23 1.23 3.22
CA THR A 52 16.08 2.23 2.16
C THR A 52 14.64 2.73 2.15
N PRO A 53 14.41 4.00 1.79
CA PRO A 53 13.05 4.55 1.74
C PRO A 53 12.15 3.79 0.78
N VAL A 54 10.93 3.52 1.23
CA VAL A 54 9.86 2.89 0.44
C VAL A 54 8.65 3.80 0.44
N LEU A 55 8.18 4.15 -0.74
CA LEU A 55 6.92 4.86 -0.97
C LEU A 55 6.01 3.98 -1.81
N THR A 56 4.75 3.83 -1.38
CA THR A 56 3.75 3.10 -2.14
C THR A 56 2.60 4.02 -2.54
N ILE A 57 2.17 3.92 -3.79
CA ILE A 57 1.02 4.66 -4.33
C ILE A 57 0.01 3.65 -4.84
N VAL A 58 -1.19 3.64 -4.25
CA VAL A 58 -2.33 2.88 -4.76
C VAL A 58 -2.99 3.70 -5.85
N VAL A 59 -2.94 3.18 -7.09
CA VAL A 59 -3.42 3.93 -8.26
C VAL A 59 -4.82 3.54 -8.74
N GLY A 60 -5.29 2.38 -8.31
CA GLY A 60 -6.63 1.86 -8.61
C GLY A 60 -7.12 0.97 -7.48
N GLU A 61 -7.02 -0.33 -7.63
CA GLU A 61 -7.38 -1.28 -6.60
C GLU A 61 -6.19 -1.69 -5.74
N GLY A 62 -6.35 -1.61 -4.43
CA GLY A 62 -5.41 -2.13 -3.44
C GLY A 62 -6.04 -3.27 -2.66
N GLY A 63 -6.01 -4.50 -3.21
CA GLY A 63 -6.70 -5.65 -2.63
C GLY A 63 -5.81 -6.54 -1.75
N SER A 64 -6.21 -6.70 -0.49
CA SER A 64 -5.77 -7.76 0.42
C SER A 64 -4.24 -7.88 0.53
N GLY A 65 -3.74 -9.11 0.74
CA GLY A 65 -2.31 -9.41 0.85
C GLY A 65 -1.50 -9.09 -0.41
N GLY A 66 -2.12 -9.11 -1.59
CA GLY A 66 -1.47 -8.73 -2.85
C GLY A 66 -1.02 -7.25 -2.85
N ALA A 67 -1.87 -6.37 -2.36
CA ALA A 67 -1.54 -4.96 -2.19
C ALA A 67 -0.59 -4.75 -1.00
N LEU A 68 -0.87 -5.36 0.15
CA LEU A 68 -0.09 -5.20 1.37
C LEU A 68 1.36 -5.65 1.18
N ALA A 69 1.60 -6.70 0.36
CA ALA A 69 2.94 -7.17 0.02
C ALA A 69 3.84 -6.10 -0.65
N LEU A 70 3.29 -4.98 -1.07
CA LEU A 70 3.98 -3.84 -1.63
C LEU A 70 3.75 -2.54 -0.84
N ALA A 71 2.88 -2.57 0.19
CA ALA A 71 2.45 -1.39 0.94
C ALA A 71 2.98 -1.34 2.38
N VAL A 72 3.93 -2.21 2.75
CA VAL A 72 4.71 -2.07 3.98
C VAL A 72 5.80 -1.02 3.73
N ALA A 73 5.40 0.23 3.70
CA ALA A 73 6.19 1.37 3.26
C ALA A 73 6.30 2.44 4.36
N ASP A 74 7.20 3.41 4.16
CA ASP A 74 7.35 4.57 5.06
C ASP A 74 6.16 5.54 4.89
N GLU A 75 5.65 5.65 3.68
CA GLU A 75 4.41 6.35 3.36
C GLU A 75 3.60 5.54 2.34
N VAL A 76 2.28 5.55 2.49
CA VAL A 76 1.33 5.03 1.49
C VAL A 76 0.44 6.18 1.03
N TRP A 77 0.41 6.41 -0.26
CA TRP A 77 -0.45 7.40 -0.88
C TRP A 77 -1.53 6.71 -1.70
N MET A 78 -2.63 7.38 -1.93
CA MET A 78 -3.73 6.87 -2.76
C MET A 78 -4.17 7.92 -3.78
N MET A 79 -4.51 7.48 -5.00
CA MET A 79 -5.27 8.31 -5.92
C MET A 79 -6.67 8.55 -5.34
N GLU A 80 -7.28 9.70 -5.63
CA GLU A 80 -8.54 10.12 -4.98
C GLU A 80 -9.70 9.16 -5.18
N ASN A 81 -9.72 8.41 -6.30
CA ASN A 81 -10.76 7.43 -6.61
C ASN A 81 -10.30 5.97 -6.44
N SER A 82 -9.11 5.75 -5.89
CA SER A 82 -8.62 4.41 -5.60
C SER A 82 -9.24 3.84 -4.32
N VAL A 83 -9.20 2.52 -4.19
CA VAL A 83 -9.68 1.80 -3.01
C VAL A 83 -8.57 0.92 -2.44
N TYR A 84 -8.54 0.77 -1.11
CA TYR A 84 -7.59 -0.11 -0.45
C TYR A 84 -8.28 -0.83 0.70
N SER A 85 -8.31 -2.17 0.64
CA SER A 85 -9.05 -2.99 1.59
C SER A 85 -8.43 -4.37 1.79
N ALA A 86 -8.59 -4.92 2.98
CA ALA A 86 -8.17 -6.28 3.32
C ALA A 86 -9.00 -7.37 2.63
N ILE A 87 -10.24 -7.05 2.22
CA ILE A 87 -11.19 -7.99 1.62
C ILE A 87 -12.13 -7.23 0.69
N SER A 88 -12.65 -7.90 -0.35
CA SER A 88 -13.69 -7.30 -1.19
C SER A 88 -15.01 -7.11 -0.42
N PRO A 89 -15.84 -6.11 -0.76
CA PRO A 89 -17.15 -5.93 -0.14
C PRO A 89 -18.05 -7.17 -0.23
N GLU A 90 -18.02 -7.87 -1.35
CA GLU A 90 -18.77 -9.11 -1.56
C GLU A 90 -18.29 -10.23 -0.63
N GLY A 91 -16.98 -10.36 -0.48
CA GLY A 91 -16.35 -11.33 0.44
C GLY A 91 -16.71 -11.02 1.90
N CYS A 92 -16.61 -9.74 2.28
CA CYS A 92 -16.99 -9.26 3.61
C CYS A 92 -18.48 -9.55 3.91
N ALA A 93 -19.37 -9.19 2.98
CA ALA A 93 -20.80 -9.43 3.11
C ALA A 93 -21.13 -10.91 3.23
N SER A 94 -20.47 -11.75 2.44
CA SER A 94 -20.64 -13.20 2.50
C SER A 94 -20.22 -13.80 3.84
N ILE A 95 -19.13 -13.32 4.42
CA ILE A 95 -18.63 -13.76 5.73
C ILE A 95 -19.55 -13.30 6.86
N LEU A 96 -19.88 -12.01 6.91
CA LEU A 96 -20.61 -11.42 8.02
C LEU A 96 -22.09 -11.75 7.98
N TRP A 97 -22.71 -11.70 6.80
CA TRP A 97 -24.18 -11.79 6.68
C TRP A 97 -24.67 -13.00 5.87
N LYS A 98 -23.75 -13.84 5.36
CA LYS A 98 -24.05 -14.97 4.49
C LYS A 98 -24.81 -14.58 3.21
N ASP A 99 -24.63 -13.32 2.77
CA ASP A 99 -25.37 -12.72 1.66
C ASP A 99 -24.50 -11.69 0.93
N SER A 100 -23.97 -12.06 -0.23
CA SER A 100 -23.13 -11.19 -1.05
C SER A 100 -23.86 -9.97 -1.64
N SER A 101 -25.19 -9.99 -1.70
CA SER A 101 -25.99 -8.84 -2.17
C SER A 101 -25.89 -7.63 -1.23
N LYS A 102 -25.41 -7.81 -0.01
CA LYS A 102 -25.10 -6.77 0.97
C LYS A 102 -23.74 -6.10 0.77
N ALA A 103 -23.08 -6.33 -0.35
CA ALA A 103 -21.80 -5.69 -0.69
C ALA A 103 -21.80 -4.17 -0.53
N PRO A 104 -22.84 -3.40 -0.91
CA PRO A 104 -22.87 -1.96 -0.66
C PRO A 104 -22.74 -1.60 0.82
N GLN A 105 -23.44 -2.31 1.71
CA GLN A 105 -23.35 -2.10 3.16
C GLN A 105 -21.96 -2.47 3.70
N ALA A 106 -21.37 -3.54 3.15
CA ALA A 106 -20.02 -3.94 3.51
C ALA A 106 -18.98 -2.88 3.07
N ALA A 107 -19.14 -2.29 1.88
CA ALA A 107 -18.25 -1.24 1.40
C ALA A 107 -18.26 0.00 2.31
N GLU A 108 -19.44 0.43 2.76
CA GLU A 108 -19.57 1.53 3.72
C GLU A 108 -18.90 1.22 5.07
N ALA A 109 -19.05 -0.01 5.56
CA ALA A 109 -18.46 -0.44 6.82
C ALA A 109 -16.93 -0.62 6.75
N LEU A 110 -16.40 -1.05 5.61
CA LEU A 110 -14.97 -1.28 5.39
C LEU A 110 -14.15 0.00 5.31
N LYS A 111 -14.77 1.15 5.07
CA LYS A 111 -14.05 2.43 4.98
C LYS A 111 -12.87 2.36 4.01
N LEU A 112 -13.11 1.89 2.79
CA LEU A 112 -12.07 1.53 1.82
C LEU A 112 -11.65 2.66 0.88
N THR A 113 -12.29 3.85 0.96
CA THR A 113 -11.96 4.98 0.08
C THR A 113 -10.71 5.72 0.53
N ALA A 114 -10.07 6.46 -0.39
CA ALA A 114 -8.91 7.25 -0.06
C ALA A 114 -9.18 8.26 1.07
N GLN A 115 -10.37 8.89 1.10
CA GLN A 115 -10.74 9.82 2.16
C GLN A 115 -10.91 9.13 3.51
N ASP A 116 -11.63 8.01 3.56
CA ASP A 116 -11.81 7.24 4.80
C ASP A 116 -10.45 6.84 5.39
N LEU A 117 -9.55 6.32 4.55
CA LEU A 117 -8.24 5.82 4.99
C LEU A 117 -7.27 6.93 5.38
N PHE A 118 -7.42 8.11 4.78
CA PHE A 118 -6.69 9.30 5.21
C PHE A 118 -7.16 9.77 6.59
N ASP A 119 -8.46 9.83 6.82
CA ASP A 119 -9.05 10.22 8.10
C ASP A 119 -8.73 9.22 9.22
N LEU A 120 -8.58 7.93 8.88
CA LEU A 120 -8.14 6.87 9.78
C LEU A 120 -6.60 6.76 9.94
N HIS A 121 -5.85 7.67 9.34
CA HIS A 121 -4.37 7.68 9.37
C HIS A 121 -3.71 6.38 8.87
N VAL A 122 -4.39 5.66 7.96
CA VAL A 122 -3.85 4.48 7.27
C VAL A 122 -2.96 4.88 6.10
N ILE A 123 -3.26 6.02 5.47
CA ILE A 123 -2.46 6.61 4.40
C ILE A 123 -2.04 8.03 4.75
N GLU A 124 -0.94 8.49 4.15
CA GLU A 124 -0.36 9.82 4.42
C GLU A 124 -0.82 10.88 3.43
N ARG A 125 -1.36 10.50 2.26
CA ARG A 125 -1.72 11.47 1.23
C ARG A 125 -2.75 10.94 0.24
N ILE A 126 -3.65 11.84 -0.15
CA ILE A 126 -4.53 11.66 -1.30
C ILE A 126 -3.96 12.44 -2.48
N ILE A 127 -3.83 11.78 -3.63
CA ILE A 127 -3.36 12.36 -4.88
C ILE A 127 -4.57 12.56 -5.77
N ARG A 128 -4.75 13.80 -6.24
CA ARG A 128 -5.84 14.12 -7.16
C ARG A 128 -5.64 13.40 -8.50
N GLU A 129 -6.74 12.93 -9.08
CA GLU A 129 -6.73 12.32 -10.41
C GLU A 129 -6.33 13.33 -11.49
N PRO A 130 -5.46 12.95 -12.44
CA PRO A 130 -5.13 13.80 -13.56
C PRO A 130 -6.36 13.95 -14.46
N ARG A 131 -6.67 15.17 -14.85
CA ARG A 131 -7.52 15.40 -15.99
C ARG A 131 -6.73 15.11 -17.26
N ALA A 132 -7.41 14.79 -18.37
CA ALA A 132 -6.73 14.58 -19.66
C ALA A 132 -5.75 15.74 -19.93
N GLU A 133 -4.49 15.42 -20.24
CA GLU A 133 -3.40 16.37 -20.57
C GLU A 133 -2.87 17.23 -19.40
N ASP A 134 -3.04 16.81 -18.16
CA ASP A 134 -2.52 17.54 -16.97
C ASP A 134 -1.03 17.24 -16.71
N ALA A 135 -0.17 17.71 -17.60
CA ALA A 135 1.29 17.58 -17.44
C ALA A 135 1.80 18.24 -16.14
N ALA A 136 1.15 19.31 -15.68
CA ALA A 136 1.53 20.03 -14.47
C ALA A 136 1.30 19.17 -13.21
N MET A 137 0.26 18.35 -13.20
CA MET A 137 -0.02 17.39 -12.11
C MET A 137 1.09 16.36 -12.00
N PHE A 138 1.55 15.80 -13.11
CA PHE A 138 2.63 14.79 -13.09
C PHE A 138 3.97 15.39 -12.63
N GLU A 139 4.29 16.61 -13.03
CA GLU A 139 5.49 17.30 -12.52
C GLU A 139 5.36 17.60 -11.02
N SER A 140 4.17 17.99 -10.56
CA SER A 140 3.91 18.19 -9.13
C SER A 140 4.04 16.89 -8.34
N LEU A 141 3.50 15.79 -8.84
CA LEU A 141 3.61 14.47 -8.22
C LEU A 141 5.07 14.01 -8.15
N LYS A 142 5.83 14.18 -9.23
CA LYS A 142 7.26 13.88 -9.27
C LYS A 142 8.03 14.67 -8.20
N LEU A 143 7.77 15.95 -8.07
CA LEU A 143 8.42 16.80 -7.05
C LEU A 143 8.06 16.36 -5.63
N LEU A 144 6.80 15.95 -5.39
CA LEU A 144 6.37 15.42 -4.10
C LEU A 144 7.09 14.11 -3.75
N ILE A 145 7.18 13.19 -4.71
CA ILE A 145 7.90 11.91 -4.55
C ILE A 145 9.38 12.20 -4.24
N GLN A 146 10.02 13.09 -4.98
CA GLN A 146 11.43 13.46 -4.77
C GLN A 146 11.65 14.01 -3.35
N ARG A 147 10.84 14.96 -2.90
CA ARG A 147 10.93 15.54 -1.56
C ARG A 147 10.72 14.52 -0.46
N THR A 148 9.79 13.59 -0.65
CA THR A 148 9.56 12.50 0.32
C THR A 148 10.77 11.59 0.41
N PHE A 149 11.36 11.23 -0.72
CA PHE A 149 12.59 10.42 -0.70
C PHE A 149 13.78 11.19 -0.12
N GLU A 150 13.97 12.46 -0.46
CA GLU A 150 15.03 13.30 0.11
C GLU A 150 14.93 13.39 1.65
N LYS A 151 13.71 13.61 2.16
CA LYS A 151 13.43 13.61 3.61
C LYS A 151 13.82 12.29 4.25
N ASN A 152 13.41 11.16 3.68
CA ASN A 152 13.63 9.85 4.26
C ASN A 152 15.08 9.35 4.09
N LEU A 153 15.78 9.77 3.02
CA LEU A 153 17.21 9.49 2.83
C LEU A 153 18.11 10.26 3.79
N ALA A 154 17.61 11.31 4.42
CA ALA A 154 18.35 12.05 5.45
C ALA A 154 18.33 11.35 6.82
N LEU A 155 17.48 10.33 7.02
CA LEU A 155 17.41 9.52 8.23
C LEU A 155 18.51 8.46 8.23
N THR A 156 18.95 8.08 9.42
CA THR A 156 19.76 6.87 9.59
C THR A 156 18.91 5.61 9.34
N ASP A 157 19.56 4.49 9.06
CA ASP A 157 18.90 3.19 8.88
C ASP A 157 17.96 2.84 10.05
N GLU A 158 18.38 3.13 11.27
CA GLU A 158 17.62 2.87 12.49
C GLU A 158 16.41 3.81 12.61
N GLU A 159 16.60 5.10 12.39
CA GLU A 159 15.50 6.07 12.42
C GLU A 159 14.44 5.74 11.35
N LEU A 160 14.85 5.37 10.14
CA LEU A 160 13.95 5.01 9.06
C LEU A 160 13.12 3.77 9.40
N THR A 161 13.77 2.70 9.85
CA THR A 161 13.07 1.45 10.18
C THR A 161 12.17 1.59 11.40
N ASN A 162 12.60 2.34 12.42
CA ASN A 162 11.78 2.65 13.59
C ASN A 162 10.57 3.53 13.22
N ALA A 163 10.76 4.55 12.38
CA ALA A 163 9.65 5.38 11.92
C ALA A 163 8.59 4.55 11.16
N ARG A 164 9.03 3.62 10.30
CA ARG A 164 8.16 2.66 9.62
C ARG A 164 7.43 1.77 10.61
N TYR A 165 8.10 1.21 11.57
CA TYR A 165 7.48 0.39 12.62
C TYR A 165 6.43 1.17 13.40
N GLU A 166 6.73 2.38 13.86
CA GLU A 166 5.82 3.22 14.62
C GLU A 166 4.61 3.67 13.80
N ARG A 167 4.80 3.86 12.48
CA ARG A 167 3.69 4.11 11.55
C ARG A 167 2.63 3.00 11.63
N PHE A 168 3.04 1.74 11.54
CA PHE A 168 2.11 0.61 11.61
C PHE A 168 1.54 0.42 13.02
N ARG A 169 2.29 0.73 14.07
CA ARG A 169 1.81 0.64 15.46
C ARG A 169 0.72 1.65 15.79
N ARG A 170 0.69 2.77 15.11
CA ARG A 170 -0.35 3.81 15.31
C ARG A 170 -1.67 3.49 14.65
N ILE A 171 -1.70 2.65 13.62
CA ILE A 171 -2.96 2.30 12.94
C ILE A 171 -3.90 1.62 13.95
N GLY A 172 -5.05 2.25 14.19
CA GLY A 172 -6.08 1.76 15.12
C GLY A 172 -5.77 1.98 16.61
N ALA A 173 -4.72 2.73 16.97
CA ALA A 173 -4.41 3.01 18.37
C ALA A 173 -5.37 4.01 19.04
N ASP A 174 -6.04 4.84 18.25
CA ASP A 174 -6.96 5.89 18.69
C ASP A 174 -8.45 5.54 18.43
N LEU A 175 -8.76 4.25 18.14
CA LEU A 175 -10.12 3.74 17.88
C LEU A 175 -10.77 3.19 19.14
#